data_9a334d87def71f1919c59c8603d7379d
#
_entry.id   9a334d87def71f1919c59c8603d7379d
#
_cell.length_a   1.000
_cell.length_b   1.000
_cell.length_c   1.000
_cell.angle_alpha   90.00
_cell.angle_beta   90.00
_cell.angle_gamma   90.00
#
_symmetry.space_group_name_H-M   'P 1'
#
loop_
_entity.id
_entity.type
_entity.pdbx_description
1 polymer ?
#
loop_
_entity_poly.entity_id
_entity_poly.type
_entity_poly.pdbx_seq_one_letter_code
_entity_poly.pdbx_strand_id
1 'polypeptide(L)'
;MNVIKSNFVKQYGLLAALGVSYLAISALGFGFRCPIHSLTGFLCPGCGSTRSARALLTGDLQLAIHNNALLLAAPALMGIGFLLNKYSKKRMWLYAFLSLLVIVVVIFTIFRNQPGSELAPL
;
A
#
# COMPACT_ATOMS: atom_id res chain seq x y z
N MET A 1 -24.26 3.78 20.63
CA MET A 1 -22.85 4.12 20.35
C MET A 1 -21.92 2.90 20.22
N ASN A 2 -22.27 1.75 20.79
CA ASN A 2 -21.44 0.53 20.72
C ASN A 2 -21.62 -0.32 19.45
N VAL A 3 -22.75 -0.25 18.78
CA VAL A 3 -23.05 -1.03 17.56
C VAL A 3 -22.23 -0.53 16.36
N ILE A 4 -22.02 0.79 16.26
CA ILE A 4 -21.23 1.40 15.18
C ILE A 4 -19.74 1.03 15.32
N LYS A 5 -19.21 1.00 16.55
CA LYS A 5 -17.82 0.57 16.82
C LYS A 5 -17.60 -0.92 16.48
N SER A 6 -18.55 -1.78 16.79
CA SER A 6 -18.47 -3.22 16.52
C SER A 6 -18.42 -3.52 15.02
N ASN A 7 -19.26 -2.86 14.23
CA ASN A 7 -19.28 -3.06 12.77
C ASN A 7 -18.03 -2.50 12.08
N PHE A 8 -17.52 -1.38 12.58
CA PHE A 8 -16.30 -0.76 12.06
C PHE A 8 -15.08 -1.68 12.26
N VAL A 9 -14.89 -2.19 13.48
CA VAL A 9 -13.78 -3.12 13.80
C VAL A 9 -13.89 -4.42 13.00
N LYS A 10 -15.09 -4.98 12.84
CA LYS A 10 -15.30 -6.18 12.03
C LYS A 10 -14.99 -5.95 10.55
N GLN A 11 -15.43 -4.83 10.00
CA GLN A 11 -15.26 -4.51 8.58
C GLN A 11 -13.79 -4.25 8.23
N TYR A 12 -13.08 -3.47 9.04
CA TYR A 12 -11.65 -3.20 8.84
C TYR A 12 -10.77 -4.39 9.20
N GLY A 13 -11.14 -5.18 10.21
CA GLY A 13 -10.48 -6.43 10.54
C GLY A 13 -10.56 -7.45 9.42
N LEU A 14 -11.72 -7.57 8.76
CA LEU A 14 -11.89 -8.45 7.61
C LEU A 14 -11.04 -7.98 6.41
N LEU A 15 -11.05 -6.69 6.11
CA LEU A 15 -10.23 -6.13 5.03
C LEU A 15 -8.73 -6.29 5.29
N ALA A 16 -8.30 -6.08 6.54
CA ALA A 16 -6.91 -6.30 6.94
C ALA A 16 -6.53 -7.78 6.82
N ALA A 17 -7.39 -8.69 7.26
CA ALA A 17 -7.17 -10.13 7.16
C ALA A 17 -7.07 -10.59 5.70
N LEU A 18 -7.94 -10.09 4.82
CA LEU A 18 -7.89 -10.37 3.38
C LEU A 18 -6.61 -9.82 2.75
N GLY A 19 -6.19 -8.60 3.12
CA GLY A 19 -4.96 -7.99 2.64
C GLY A 19 -3.72 -8.78 3.07
N VAL A 20 -3.63 -9.18 4.33
CA VAL A 20 -2.53 -9.99 4.86
C VAL A 20 -2.51 -11.37 4.21
N SER A 21 -3.68 -12.02 4.05
CA SER A 21 -3.79 -13.33 3.40
C SER A 21 -3.35 -13.26 1.94
N TYR A 22 -3.74 -12.20 1.22
CA TYR A 22 -3.29 -11.97 -0.15
C TYR A 22 -1.77 -11.78 -0.23
N LEU A 23 -1.18 -10.98 0.67
CA LEU A 23 0.27 -10.78 0.71
C LEU A 23 1.01 -12.08 1.04
N ALA A 24 0.49 -12.89 1.97
CA ALA A 24 1.08 -14.18 2.31
C ALA A 24 1.05 -15.16 1.13
N ILE A 25 -0.08 -15.30 0.45
CA ILE A 25 -0.24 -16.15 -0.74
C ILE A 25 0.69 -15.67 -1.86
N SER A 26 0.77 -14.36 -2.05
CA SER A 26 1.64 -13.75 -3.05
C SER A 26 3.13 -13.98 -2.74
N ALA A 27 3.52 -13.94 -1.47
CA ALA A 27 4.88 -14.23 -1.02
C ALA A 27 5.30 -15.69 -1.26
N LEU A 28 4.33 -16.63 -1.24
CA LEU A 28 4.55 -18.04 -1.56
C LEU A 28 4.73 -18.32 -3.07
N GLY A 29 4.64 -17.31 -3.93
CA GLY A 29 4.87 -17.45 -5.37
C GLY A 29 3.62 -17.46 -6.24
N PHE A 30 2.43 -17.47 -5.64
CA PHE A 30 1.13 -17.44 -6.35
C PHE A 30 0.66 -16.01 -6.67
N GLY A 31 1.58 -15.03 -6.77
CA GLY A 31 1.25 -13.66 -7.10
C GLY A 31 0.76 -13.50 -8.54
N PHE A 32 -0.42 -12.91 -8.71
CA PHE A 32 -0.92 -12.54 -10.03
C PHE A 32 -0.01 -11.49 -10.67
N ARG A 33 0.31 -11.66 -11.95
CA ARG A 33 0.94 -10.60 -12.73
C ARG A 33 -0.01 -9.42 -12.81
N CYS A 34 0.52 -8.21 -12.57
CA CYS A 34 -0.31 -7.01 -12.64
C CYS A 34 -0.92 -6.85 -14.04
N PRO A 35 -2.25 -6.87 -14.19
CA PRO A 35 -2.88 -6.75 -15.50
C PRO A 35 -2.57 -5.41 -16.17
N ILE A 36 -2.40 -4.34 -15.40
CA ILE A 36 -2.05 -3.02 -15.90
C ILE A 36 -0.66 -3.06 -16.55
N HIS A 37 0.31 -3.66 -15.87
CA HIS A 37 1.66 -3.80 -16.42
C HIS A 37 1.69 -4.71 -17.66
N SER A 38 0.90 -5.77 -17.64
CA SER A 38 0.79 -6.72 -18.75
C SER A 38 0.17 -6.11 -20.03
N LEU A 39 -0.78 -5.19 -19.87
CA LEU A 39 -1.52 -4.56 -20.96
C LEU A 39 -0.87 -3.27 -21.47
N THR A 40 -0.31 -2.46 -20.57
CA THR A 40 0.16 -1.11 -20.88
C THR A 40 1.68 -0.96 -20.80
N GLY A 41 2.39 -1.90 -20.17
CA GLY A 41 3.81 -1.78 -19.86
C GLY A 41 4.13 -0.82 -18.71
N PHE A 42 3.15 -0.04 -18.22
CA PHE A 42 3.35 0.89 -17.11
C PHE A 42 3.32 0.19 -15.74
N LEU A 43 4.19 0.63 -14.86
CA LEU A 43 4.24 0.17 -13.46
C LEU A 43 3.15 0.88 -12.65
N CYS A 44 2.19 0.13 -12.13
CA CYS A 44 1.22 0.66 -11.19
C CYS A 44 1.85 0.86 -9.78
N PRO A 45 1.25 1.65 -8.88
CA PRO A 45 1.78 1.87 -7.53
C PRO A 45 1.85 0.58 -6.68
N GLY A 46 1.10 -0.45 -7.05
CA GLY A 46 1.13 -1.77 -6.42
C GLY A 46 2.14 -2.76 -7.04
N CYS A 47 2.73 -2.43 -8.20
CA CYS A 47 3.71 -3.31 -8.83
C CYS A 47 4.95 -3.49 -7.94
N GLY A 48 5.41 -4.73 -7.79
CA GLY A 48 6.53 -5.06 -6.91
C GLY A 48 6.17 -5.28 -5.44
N SER A 49 4.91 -5.08 -5.02
CA SER A 49 4.47 -5.32 -3.64
C SER A 49 4.73 -6.75 -3.19
N THR A 50 4.52 -7.73 -4.05
CA THR A 50 4.81 -9.14 -3.77
C THR A 50 6.30 -9.40 -3.54
N ARG A 51 7.16 -8.78 -4.37
CA ARG A 51 8.62 -8.89 -4.23
C ARG A 51 9.11 -8.17 -2.98
N SER A 52 8.56 -6.98 -2.70
CA SER A 52 8.83 -6.22 -1.50
C SER A 52 8.41 -6.99 -0.24
N ALA A 53 7.22 -7.61 -0.24
CA ALA A 53 6.77 -8.45 0.87
C ALA A 53 7.70 -9.66 1.09
N ARG A 54 8.13 -10.31 0.00
CA ARG A 54 9.08 -11.43 0.09
C ARG A 54 10.44 -10.98 0.63
N ALA A 55 10.97 -9.84 0.18
CA ALA A 55 12.21 -9.27 0.70
C ALA A 55 12.11 -8.93 2.20
N LEU A 56 10.95 -8.44 2.66
CA LEU A 56 10.70 -8.24 4.10
C LEU A 56 10.75 -9.54 4.89
N LEU A 57 10.20 -10.64 4.36
CA LEU A 57 10.24 -11.95 5.02
C LEU A 57 11.66 -12.52 5.12
N THR A 58 12.54 -12.20 4.17
CA THR A 58 13.96 -12.58 4.18
C THR A 58 14.84 -11.61 4.98
N GLY A 59 14.28 -10.52 5.48
CA GLY A 59 14.99 -9.50 6.26
C GLY A 59 15.76 -8.47 5.43
N ASP A 60 15.62 -8.50 4.10
CA ASP A 60 16.28 -7.55 3.21
C ASP A 60 15.41 -6.28 3.01
N LEU A 61 15.62 -5.34 3.93
CA LEU A 61 14.87 -4.09 3.95
C LEU A 61 15.22 -3.20 2.73
N GLN A 62 16.47 -3.22 2.30
CA GLN A 62 16.92 -2.42 1.16
C GLN A 62 16.24 -2.88 -0.14
N LEU A 63 16.21 -4.19 -0.38
CA LEU A 63 15.52 -4.78 -1.51
C LEU A 63 13.99 -4.55 -1.43
N ALA A 64 13.42 -4.57 -0.23
CA ALA A 64 12.00 -4.29 -0.02
C ALA A 64 11.63 -2.86 -0.39
N ILE A 65 12.44 -1.86 0.01
CA ILE A 65 12.25 -0.45 -0.35
C ILE A 65 12.38 -0.26 -1.86
N HIS A 66 13.41 -0.86 -2.46
CA HIS A 66 13.65 -0.77 -3.89
C HIS A 66 12.48 -1.33 -4.72
N ASN A 67 11.91 -2.46 -4.30
CA ASN A 67 10.78 -3.06 -5.00
C ASN A 67 9.47 -2.29 -4.81
N ASN A 68 9.18 -1.79 -3.62
CA ASN A 68 8.01 -0.95 -3.36
C ASN A 68 8.08 -0.20 -2.03
N ALA A 69 8.64 1.01 -2.04
CA ALA A 69 8.71 1.87 -0.86
C ALA A 69 7.33 2.24 -0.31
N LEU A 70 6.32 2.35 -1.17
CA LEU A 70 4.95 2.70 -0.76
C LEU A 70 4.32 1.61 0.11
N LEU A 71 4.64 0.33 -0.13
CA LEU A 71 4.17 -0.78 0.69
C LEU A 71 4.71 -0.67 2.14
N LEU A 72 5.97 -0.27 2.30
CA LEU A 72 6.55 -0.08 3.63
C LEU A 72 5.97 1.15 4.34
N ALA A 73 5.65 2.20 3.60
CA ALA A 73 5.01 3.39 4.15
C ALA A 73 3.53 3.15 4.51
N ALA A 74 2.86 2.18 3.89
CA ALA A 74 1.43 1.93 4.06
C ALA A 74 0.98 1.76 5.52
N PRO A 75 1.64 0.95 6.39
CA PRO A 75 1.22 0.81 7.78
C PRO A 75 1.29 2.12 8.56
N ALA A 76 2.35 2.91 8.32
CA ALA A 76 2.50 4.23 8.96
C ALA A 76 1.41 5.21 8.50
N LEU A 77 1.15 5.26 7.20
CA LEU A 77 0.10 6.10 6.61
C LEU A 77 -1.30 5.69 7.11
N MET A 78 -1.56 4.39 7.21
CA MET A 78 -2.82 3.89 7.79
C MET A 78 -2.94 4.27 9.27
N GLY A 79 -1.87 4.18 10.06
CA GLY A 79 -1.82 4.62 11.45
C GLY A 79 -2.14 6.10 11.59
N ILE A 80 -1.53 6.96 10.78
CA ILE A 80 -1.79 8.40 10.75
C ILE A 80 -3.25 8.68 10.39
N GLY A 81 -3.78 8.05 9.34
CA GLY A 81 -5.18 8.20 8.93
C GLY A 81 -6.15 7.77 10.03
N PHE A 82 -5.85 6.68 10.74
CA PHE A 82 -6.63 6.22 11.87
C PHE A 82 -6.62 7.22 13.03
N LEU A 83 -5.45 7.77 13.38
CA LEU A 83 -5.30 8.78 14.42
C LEU A 83 -6.06 10.06 14.07
N LEU A 84 -5.92 10.53 12.83
CA LEU A 84 -6.66 11.71 12.36
C LEU A 84 -8.17 11.49 12.43
N ASN A 85 -8.66 10.32 12.04
CA ASN A 85 -10.08 9.99 12.14
C ASN A 85 -10.57 9.89 13.59
N LYS A 86 -9.71 9.42 14.51
CA LYS A 86 -10.05 9.27 15.92
C LYS A 86 -10.04 10.59 16.69
N TYR A 87 -9.03 11.44 16.46
CA TYR A 87 -8.80 12.66 17.24
C TYR A 87 -9.35 13.91 16.57
N SER A 88 -9.47 13.93 15.25
CA SER A 88 -10.00 15.08 14.53
C SER A 88 -11.51 15.08 14.50
N LYS A 89 -12.13 16.08 15.12
CA LYS A 89 -13.58 16.30 15.05
C LYS A 89 -14.04 16.79 13.66
N LYS A 90 -13.14 17.37 12.87
CA LYS A 90 -13.44 17.90 11.53
C LYS A 90 -12.99 16.91 10.46
N ARG A 91 -13.93 16.40 9.70
CA ARG A 91 -13.67 15.52 8.54
C ARG A 91 -12.77 16.16 7.47
N MET A 92 -12.65 17.48 7.48
CA MET A 92 -11.80 18.23 6.56
C MET A 92 -10.34 17.75 6.60
N TRP A 93 -9.79 17.49 7.79
CA TRP A 93 -8.41 16.99 7.93
C TRP A 93 -8.22 15.60 7.32
N LEU A 94 -9.23 14.74 7.42
CA LEU A 94 -9.21 13.41 6.79
C LEU A 94 -9.22 13.54 5.26
N TYR A 95 -10.06 14.40 4.71
CA TYR A 95 -10.09 14.64 3.26
C TYR A 95 -8.80 15.26 2.75
N ALA A 96 -8.23 16.23 3.47
CA ALA A 96 -6.93 16.81 3.14
C ALA A 96 -5.81 15.75 3.14
N PHE A 97 -5.78 14.88 4.14
CA PHE A 97 -4.83 13.77 4.22
C PHE A 97 -5.01 12.78 3.05
N LEU A 98 -6.24 12.38 2.74
CA LEU A 98 -6.52 11.49 1.61
C LEU A 98 -6.13 12.13 0.27
N SER A 99 -6.39 13.42 0.07
CA SER A 99 -5.97 14.14 -1.14
C SER A 99 -4.45 14.18 -1.26
N LEU A 100 -3.75 14.46 -0.17
CA LEU A 100 -2.29 14.44 -0.14
C LEU A 100 -1.76 13.04 -0.48
N LEU A 101 -2.36 12.01 0.06
CA LEU A 101 -1.98 10.62 -0.18
C LEU A 101 -2.15 10.25 -1.65
N VAL A 102 -3.25 10.66 -2.29
CA VAL A 102 -3.46 10.46 -3.73
C VAL A 102 -2.37 11.17 -4.54
N ILE A 103 -2.03 12.40 -4.20
CA ILE A 103 -0.97 13.15 -4.87
C ILE A 103 0.38 12.43 -4.75
N VAL A 104 0.72 11.95 -3.55
CA VAL A 104 1.96 11.19 -3.31
C VAL A 104 2.00 9.91 -4.15
N VAL A 105 0.90 9.17 -4.21
CA VAL A 105 0.79 7.95 -5.02
C VAL A 105 0.95 8.24 -6.51
N VAL A 106 0.35 9.32 -7.01
CA VAL A 106 0.48 9.74 -8.41
C VAL A 106 1.92 10.13 -8.73
N ILE A 107 2.54 10.97 -7.90
CA ILE A 107 3.94 11.39 -8.05
C ILE A 107 4.86 10.15 -8.04
N PHE A 108 4.69 9.27 -7.06
CA PHE A 108 5.46 8.01 -6.97
C PHE A 108 5.33 7.17 -8.24
N THR A 109 4.11 7.05 -8.78
CA THR A 109 3.86 6.30 -10.02
C THR A 109 4.56 6.94 -11.22
N ILE A 110 4.54 8.27 -11.34
CA ILE A 110 5.20 9.00 -12.42
C ILE A 110 6.72 8.79 -12.35
N PHE A 111 7.32 9.02 -11.18
CA PHE A 111 8.77 8.82 -11.00
C PHE A 111 9.21 7.40 -11.30
N ARG A 112 8.41 6.43 -10.92
CA ARG A 112 8.69 5.01 -11.12
C ARG A 112 8.65 4.58 -12.58
N ASN A 113 7.89 5.26 -13.41
CA ASN A 113 7.76 4.99 -14.84
C ASN A 113 8.75 5.78 -15.71
N GLN A 114 9.65 6.56 -15.10
CA GLN A 114 10.69 7.26 -15.86
C GLN A 114 11.78 6.28 -16.30
N PRO A 115 12.32 6.42 -17.52
CA PRO A 115 13.43 5.60 -17.99
C PRO A 115 14.66 5.81 -17.10
N GLY A 116 15.24 4.71 -16.60
CA GLY A 116 16.40 4.76 -15.70
C GLY A 116 16.05 4.98 -14.21
N SER A 117 14.78 4.87 -13.84
CA SER A 117 14.36 5.00 -12.44
C SER A 117 14.89 3.84 -11.58
N GLU A 118 15.61 4.17 -10.51
CA GLU A 118 16.04 3.21 -9.49
C GLU A 118 14.86 2.62 -8.68
N LEU A 119 13.67 3.20 -8.81
CA LEU A 119 12.44 2.74 -8.17
C LEU A 119 11.68 1.70 -9.02
N ALA A 120 12.18 1.34 -10.19
CA ALA A 120 11.61 0.26 -10.97
C ALA A 120 11.95 -1.09 -10.32
N PRO A 121 10.99 -2.00 -10.13
CA PRO A 121 11.26 -3.31 -9.52
C PRO A 121 12.15 -4.14 -10.45
N LEU A 122 13.14 -4.78 -9.86
CA LEU A 122 14.04 -5.73 -10.52
C LEU A 122 13.30 -7.00 -10.95
#